data_d7852e0dc5b2b3d9d3621467d2ab0755
#
_entry.id   d7852e0dc5b2b3d9d3621467d2ab0755
#
_cell.length_a   1.000
_cell.length_b   1.000
_cell.length_c   1.000
_cell.angle_alpha   90.00
_cell.angle_beta   90.00
_cell.angle_gamma   90.00
#
_symmetry.space_group_name_H-M   'P 1'
#
loop_
_entity.id
_entity.type
_entity.pdbx_description
1 polymer ?
#
loop_
_entity_poly.entity_id
_entity_poly.type
_entity_poly.pdbx_seq_one_letter_code
_entity_poly.pdbx_strand_id
1 'polypeptide(L)'
;MTKHIRQQGTLKAILTTQPLTVPFMEAYTMIKQKKSPLERATFTTPQAQQHVVLIDFGTKQAIIDQLLAQHCNVDVVPYTTSLAAIDALQPDGIFLSNGPDDPADYHAALPLIQALQTKYPLAGICLGHQLLALANGAATYKLQYGHRGLNHPVKNIATGKTILTSQNHGYAVAADSLADTPLQMTAYELNDHSVEGLRHESLPVISVQYHPEANPGPTDALGFFTEFCTLMNTNKTKKSSVA
;
A
#
# COMPACT_ATOMS: atom_id res chain seq x y z
N MET A 1 25.15 19.62 1.83
CA MET A 1 23.96 18.74 1.88
C MET A 1 22.66 19.54 1.89
N THR A 2 22.37 20.39 2.86
CA THR A 2 21.09 21.15 2.98
C THR A 2 20.73 21.97 1.75
N LYS A 3 21.69 22.69 1.12
CA LYS A 3 21.45 23.48 -0.11
C LYS A 3 21.04 22.59 -1.29
N HIS A 4 21.66 21.42 -1.41
CA HIS A 4 21.37 20.46 -2.47
C HIS A 4 19.97 19.84 -2.33
N ILE A 5 19.59 19.43 -1.12
CA ILE A 5 18.24 18.92 -0.84
C ILE A 5 17.18 19.99 -1.15
N ARG A 6 17.41 21.26 -0.81
CA ARG A 6 16.46 22.35 -1.12
C ARG A 6 16.28 22.57 -2.62
N GLN A 7 17.28 22.28 -3.45
CA GLN A 7 17.24 22.48 -4.90
C GLN A 7 16.79 21.22 -5.65
N GLN A 8 17.18 20.03 -5.19
CA GLN A 8 17.02 18.76 -5.90
C GLN A 8 16.00 17.82 -5.24
N GLY A 9 15.49 18.18 -4.07
CA GLY A 9 14.60 17.30 -3.29
C GLY A 9 15.35 16.16 -2.59
N THR A 10 14.65 15.08 -2.29
CA THR A 10 15.22 13.91 -1.64
C THR A 10 16.08 13.08 -2.60
N LEU A 11 17.17 12.56 -2.10
CA LEU A 11 18.16 11.80 -2.85
C LEU A 11 18.18 10.33 -2.41
N LYS A 12 18.61 9.46 -3.31
CA LYS A 12 18.96 8.07 -2.95
C LYS A 12 20.19 8.08 -2.04
N ALA A 13 20.18 7.25 -1.00
CA ALA A 13 21.29 7.11 -0.08
C ALA A 13 21.49 5.64 0.31
N ILE A 14 22.74 5.31 0.65
CA ILE A 14 23.12 4.00 1.19
C ILE A 14 23.80 4.25 2.52
N LEU A 15 23.38 3.54 3.58
CA LEU A 15 24.06 3.50 4.84
C LEU A 15 24.92 2.24 4.89
N THR A 16 26.23 2.40 5.07
CA THR A 16 27.18 1.29 5.17
C THR A 16 28.12 1.47 6.36
N THR A 17 28.62 0.38 6.92
CA THR A 17 29.65 0.36 7.95
C THR A 17 31.06 0.24 7.36
N GLN A 18 31.16 0.00 6.05
CA GLN A 18 32.42 -0.12 5.31
C GLN A 18 32.36 0.78 4.06
N PRO A 19 33.51 1.25 3.55
CA PRO A 19 33.55 1.97 2.28
C PRO A 19 32.94 1.14 1.14
N LEU A 20 32.27 1.81 0.20
CA LEU A 20 31.75 1.15 -0.99
C LEU A 20 32.93 0.71 -1.88
N THR A 21 32.91 -0.54 -2.30
CA THR A 21 33.88 -1.14 -3.21
C THR A 21 33.50 -1.01 -4.69
N VAL A 22 32.29 -0.56 -4.96
CA VAL A 22 31.73 -0.34 -6.29
C VAL A 22 31.08 1.04 -6.39
N PRO A 23 30.84 1.59 -7.59
CA PRO A 23 30.14 2.88 -7.75
C PRO A 23 28.79 2.88 -7.05
N PHE A 24 28.40 4.05 -6.52
CA PHE A 24 27.16 4.21 -5.74
C PHE A 24 25.91 3.60 -6.39
N MET A 25 25.69 3.87 -7.67
CA MET A 25 24.49 3.37 -8.37
C MET A 25 24.50 1.86 -8.55
N GLU A 26 25.69 1.27 -8.71
CA GLU A 26 25.84 -0.17 -8.78
C GLU A 26 25.56 -0.81 -7.41
N ALA A 27 26.15 -0.29 -6.33
CA ALA A 27 25.87 -0.72 -4.96
C ALA A 27 24.40 -0.58 -4.61
N TYR A 28 23.76 0.54 -4.99
CA TYR A 28 22.33 0.78 -4.78
C TYR A 28 21.48 -0.27 -5.49
N THR A 29 21.79 -0.57 -6.75
CA THR A 29 21.09 -1.60 -7.55
C THR A 29 21.28 -2.99 -6.96
N MET A 30 22.49 -3.34 -6.52
CA MET A 30 22.77 -4.65 -5.89
C MET A 30 22.00 -4.81 -4.57
N ILE A 31 21.89 -3.76 -3.75
CA ILE A 31 21.12 -3.77 -2.51
C ILE A 31 19.63 -3.94 -2.81
N LYS A 32 19.14 -3.24 -3.82
CA LYS A 32 17.75 -3.32 -4.27
C LYS A 32 17.40 -4.73 -4.80
N GLN A 33 18.30 -5.35 -5.55
CA GLN A 33 18.15 -6.71 -6.08
C GLN A 33 18.27 -7.80 -5.01
N LYS A 34 19.05 -7.54 -3.93
CA LYS A 34 19.21 -8.47 -2.80
C LYS A 34 18.01 -8.57 -1.87
N LYS A 35 16.95 -7.82 -2.09
CA LYS A 35 15.63 -8.16 -1.54
C LYS A 35 15.21 -9.47 -2.19
N SER A 36 15.69 -10.57 -1.59
CA SER A 36 15.17 -11.89 -1.88
C SER A 36 13.65 -11.82 -1.79
N PRO A 37 12.89 -12.27 -2.79
CA PRO A 37 11.46 -12.46 -2.59
C PRO A 37 11.34 -13.34 -1.35
N LEU A 38 10.64 -12.87 -0.33
CA LEU A 38 10.31 -13.69 0.82
C LEU A 38 9.69 -14.98 0.26
N GLU A 39 10.15 -16.11 0.73
CA GLU A 39 9.37 -17.34 0.57
C GLU A 39 8.01 -17.09 1.22
N ARG A 40 6.95 -17.71 0.67
CA ARG A 40 5.62 -17.61 1.25
C ARG A 40 5.68 -17.85 2.75
N ALA A 41 5.12 -16.94 3.54
CA ALA A 41 5.01 -17.05 4.98
C ALA A 41 3.52 -17.03 5.38
N THR A 42 3.12 -17.93 6.27
CA THR A 42 1.75 -18.01 6.77
C THR A 42 1.70 -17.62 8.24
N PHE A 43 0.81 -16.68 8.56
CA PHE A 43 0.53 -16.22 9.92
C PHE A 43 -0.92 -16.57 10.27
N THR A 44 -1.14 -17.14 11.45
CA THR A 44 -2.46 -17.59 11.88
C THR A 44 -2.84 -16.95 13.20
N THR A 45 -4.15 -16.75 13.39
CA THR A 45 -4.72 -16.26 14.64
C THR A 45 -5.79 -17.23 15.14
N PRO A 46 -5.93 -17.41 16.47
CA PRO A 46 -7.05 -18.19 17.01
C PRO A 46 -8.40 -17.61 16.55
N GLN A 47 -9.35 -18.47 16.19
CA GLN A 47 -10.68 -18.07 15.75
C GLN A 47 -10.69 -17.19 14.50
N ALA A 48 -9.78 -17.45 13.56
CA ALA A 48 -9.75 -16.74 12.28
C ALA A 48 -11.11 -16.80 11.58
N GLN A 49 -11.58 -15.65 11.11
CA GLN A 49 -12.86 -15.50 10.41
C GLN A 49 -12.67 -15.30 8.90
N GLN A 50 -11.50 -14.81 8.52
CA GLN A 50 -11.16 -14.46 7.15
C GLN A 50 -9.73 -14.87 6.82
N HIS A 51 -9.46 -15.05 5.53
CA HIS A 51 -8.15 -15.35 5.00
C HIS A 51 -7.70 -14.25 4.03
N VAL A 52 -6.60 -13.62 4.30
CA VAL A 52 -6.01 -12.54 3.50
C VAL A 52 -4.72 -13.03 2.84
N VAL A 53 -4.58 -12.82 1.54
CA VAL A 53 -3.28 -12.91 0.86
C VAL A 53 -2.69 -11.51 0.78
N LEU A 54 -1.55 -11.32 1.42
CA LEU A 54 -0.79 -10.08 1.41
C LEU A 54 0.32 -10.18 0.36
N ILE A 55 0.26 -9.31 -0.63
CA ILE A 55 1.28 -9.17 -1.67
C ILE A 55 2.41 -8.32 -1.12
N ASP A 56 3.60 -8.91 -0.99
CA ASP A 56 4.76 -8.30 -0.36
C ASP A 56 5.58 -7.46 -1.33
N PHE A 57 5.56 -6.14 -1.12
CA PHE A 57 6.46 -5.17 -1.76
C PHE A 57 7.54 -4.64 -0.80
N GLY A 58 7.55 -5.09 0.43
CA GLY A 58 8.42 -4.63 1.52
C GLY A 58 7.62 -4.36 2.79
N THR A 59 6.85 -5.36 3.21
CA THR A 59 5.86 -5.30 4.28
C THR A 59 6.43 -4.95 5.64
N LYS A 60 5.82 -4.01 6.35
CA LYS A 60 6.03 -3.83 7.78
C LYS A 60 5.29 -4.91 8.56
N GLN A 61 5.96 -5.49 9.56
CA GLN A 61 5.35 -6.49 10.45
C GLN A 61 4.04 -5.99 11.08
N ALA A 62 3.97 -4.71 11.42
CA ALA A 62 2.78 -4.12 12.03
C ALA A 62 1.51 -4.21 11.14
N ILE A 63 1.62 -4.29 9.82
CA ILE A 63 0.48 -4.53 8.94
C ILE A 63 -0.07 -5.94 9.15
N ILE A 64 0.82 -6.93 9.22
CA ILE A 64 0.46 -8.32 9.51
C ILE A 64 -0.20 -8.42 10.89
N ASP A 65 0.40 -7.76 11.90
CA ASP A 65 -0.11 -7.76 13.28
C ASP A 65 -1.53 -7.16 13.35
N GLN A 66 -1.80 -6.09 12.59
CA GLN A 66 -3.13 -5.48 12.53
C GLN A 66 -4.15 -6.40 11.84
N LEU A 67 -3.79 -7.10 10.77
CA LEU A 67 -4.67 -8.08 10.13
C LEU A 67 -4.97 -9.25 11.05
N LEU A 68 -3.98 -9.76 11.78
CA LEU A 68 -4.17 -10.81 12.80
C LEU A 68 -5.10 -10.32 13.92
N ALA A 69 -4.97 -9.07 14.37
CA ALA A 69 -5.84 -8.47 15.38
C ALA A 69 -7.30 -8.33 14.90
N GLN A 70 -7.54 -8.28 13.58
CA GLN A 70 -8.88 -8.35 12.98
C GLN A 70 -9.36 -9.79 12.74
N HIS A 71 -8.73 -10.79 13.35
CA HIS A 71 -9.05 -12.21 13.17
C HIS A 71 -8.88 -12.71 11.71
N CYS A 72 -7.92 -12.17 10.97
CA CYS A 72 -7.55 -12.66 9.66
C CYS A 72 -6.34 -13.60 9.76
N ASN A 73 -6.39 -14.78 9.13
CA ASN A 73 -5.16 -15.48 8.77
C ASN A 73 -4.51 -14.77 7.59
N VAL A 74 -3.18 -14.70 7.54
CA VAL A 74 -2.44 -13.96 6.53
C VAL A 74 -1.41 -14.85 5.86
N ASP A 75 -1.54 -15.05 4.56
CA ASP A 75 -0.48 -15.57 3.71
C ASP A 75 0.26 -14.41 3.04
N VAL A 76 1.52 -14.24 3.38
CA VAL A 76 2.42 -13.26 2.73
C VAL A 76 3.07 -13.93 1.54
N VAL A 77 2.91 -13.35 0.35
CA VAL A 77 3.47 -13.88 -0.90
C VAL A 77 4.25 -12.81 -1.65
N PRO A 78 5.33 -13.16 -2.37
CA PRO A 78 6.05 -12.23 -3.22
C PRO A 78 5.13 -11.57 -4.26
N TYR A 79 5.41 -10.32 -4.61
CA TYR A 79 4.66 -9.60 -5.69
C TYR A 79 4.81 -10.23 -7.08
N THR A 80 5.74 -11.17 -7.24
CA THR A 80 5.95 -11.98 -8.46
C THR A 80 5.10 -13.25 -8.50
N THR A 81 4.31 -13.51 -7.47
CA THR A 81 3.44 -14.70 -7.39
C THR A 81 2.35 -14.63 -8.48
N SER A 82 2.13 -15.74 -9.17
CA SER A 82 1.12 -15.79 -10.24
C SER A 82 -0.31 -15.72 -9.69
N LEU A 83 -1.24 -15.21 -10.50
CA LEU A 83 -2.67 -15.18 -10.17
C LEU A 83 -3.19 -16.58 -9.83
N ALA A 84 -2.81 -17.61 -10.57
CA ALA A 84 -3.25 -18.98 -10.31
C ALA A 84 -2.77 -19.52 -8.95
N ALA A 85 -1.55 -19.16 -8.53
CA ALA A 85 -1.03 -19.53 -7.22
C ALA A 85 -1.77 -18.79 -6.08
N ILE A 86 -2.16 -17.54 -6.29
CA ILE A 86 -2.98 -16.78 -5.34
C ILE A 86 -4.40 -17.36 -5.28
N ASP A 87 -5.02 -17.65 -6.42
CA ASP A 87 -6.34 -18.25 -6.49
C ASP A 87 -6.40 -19.61 -5.75
N ALA A 88 -5.32 -20.40 -5.84
CA ALA A 88 -5.21 -21.69 -5.14
C ALA A 88 -5.20 -21.56 -3.61
N LEU A 89 -4.86 -20.38 -3.07
CA LEU A 89 -4.94 -20.07 -1.64
C LEU A 89 -6.37 -19.75 -1.18
N GLN A 90 -7.29 -19.53 -2.10
CA GLN A 90 -8.70 -19.20 -1.84
C GLN A 90 -8.88 -18.05 -0.83
N PRO A 91 -8.27 -16.86 -1.07
CA PRO A 91 -8.37 -15.74 -0.14
C PRO A 91 -9.79 -15.14 -0.11
N ASP A 92 -10.15 -14.59 1.03
CA ASP A 92 -11.33 -13.76 1.18
C ASP A 92 -11.07 -12.31 0.69
N GLY A 93 -9.81 -11.89 0.75
CA GLY A 93 -9.36 -10.58 0.28
C GLY A 93 -7.86 -10.52 0.03
N ILE A 94 -7.47 -9.49 -0.72
CA ILE A 94 -6.08 -9.22 -1.08
C ILE A 94 -5.62 -7.93 -0.41
N PHE A 95 -4.40 -7.92 0.09
CA PHE A 95 -3.78 -6.75 0.69
C PHE A 95 -2.47 -6.41 -0.02
N LEU A 96 -2.35 -5.21 -0.58
CA LEU A 96 -1.11 -4.70 -1.16
C LEU A 96 -0.32 -3.99 -0.07
N SER A 97 0.86 -4.48 0.24
CA SER A 97 1.68 -3.93 1.32
C SER A 97 2.25 -2.56 0.96
N ASN A 98 2.78 -1.89 1.98
CA ASN A 98 3.75 -0.83 1.79
C ASN A 98 5.04 -1.38 1.12
N GLY A 99 5.89 -0.48 0.68
CA GLY A 99 7.19 -0.84 0.11
C GLY A 99 8.05 0.40 -0.15
N PRO A 100 9.32 0.21 -0.45
CA PRO A 100 10.23 1.29 -0.80
C PRO A 100 10.17 1.64 -2.28
N ASP A 101 10.88 2.73 -2.64
CA ASP A 101 11.27 3.11 -3.98
C ASP A 101 10.18 3.79 -4.82
N ASP A 102 10.42 3.88 -6.12
CA ASP A 102 9.52 4.46 -7.10
C ASP A 102 8.43 3.44 -7.49
N PRO A 103 7.14 3.79 -7.42
CA PRO A 103 6.08 2.88 -7.88
C PRO A 103 6.25 2.48 -9.36
N ALA A 104 6.88 3.31 -10.19
CA ALA A 104 7.18 2.97 -11.57
C ALA A 104 8.12 1.76 -11.74
N ASP A 105 8.92 1.43 -10.74
CA ASP A 105 9.79 0.25 -10.77
C ASP A 105 9.00 -1.08 -10.67
N TYR A 106 7.72 -1.02 -10.34
CA TYR A 106 6.84 -2.20 -10.15
C TYR A 106 5.80 -2.38 -11.27
N HIS A 107 6.01 -1.80 -12.44
CA HIS A 107 5.08 -1.94 -13.58
C HIS A 107 4.69 -3.38 -13.90
N ALA A 108 5.61 -4.33 -13.72
CA ALA A 108 5.34 -5.76 -13.94
C ALA A 108 4.24 -6.33 -13.02
N ALA A 109 3.94 -5.70 -11.88
CA ALA A 109 2.90 -6.12 -10.96
C ALA A 109 1.49 -5.60 -11.34
N LEU A 110 1.39 -4.56 -12.17
CA LEU A 110 0.11 -3.91 -12.47
C LEU A 110 -0.93 -4.86 -13.10
N PRO A 111 -0.60 -5.73 -14.07
CA PRO A 111 -1.57 -6.68 -14.63
C PRO A 111 -2.11 -7.66 -13.57
N LEU A 112 -1.29 -8.08 -12.61
CA LEU A 112 -1.73 -8.92 -11.50
C LEU A 112 -2.72 -8.17 -10.61
N ILE A 113 -2.43 -6.91 -10.25
CA ILE A 113 -3.31 -6.07 -9.42
C ILE A 113 -4.65 -5.85 -10.12
N GLN A 114 -4.66 -5.56 -11.44
CA GLN A 114 -5.87 -5.44 -12.24
C GLN A 114 -6.73 -6.71 -12.20
N ALA A 115 -6.11 -7.88 -12.35
CA ALA A 115 -6.81 -9.15 -12.28
C ALA A 115 -7.36 -9.45 -10.86
N LEU A 116 -6.58 -9.17 -9.82
CA LEU A 116 -6.97 -9.41 -8.43
C LEU A 116 -8.16 -8.54 -7.99
N GLN A 117 -8.15 -7.25 -8.31
CA GLN A 117 -9.22 -6.32 -7.90
C GLN A 117 -10.60 -6.67 -8.48
N THR A 118 -10.66 -7.36 -9.63
CA THR A 118 -11.93 -7.81 -10.22
C THR A 118 -12.48 -9.07 -9.55
N LYS A 119 -11.64 -9.82 -8.84
CA LYS A 119 -12.00 -11.11 -8.21
C LYS A 119 -12.24 -11.00 -6.72
N TYR A 120 -11.49 -10.15 -6.04
CA TYR A 120 -11.40 -10.09 -4.59
C TYR A 120 -11.57 -8.67 -4.06
N PRO A 121 -12.13 -8.49 -2.87
CA PRO A 121 -11.94 -7.27 -2.09
C PRO A 121 -10.44 -7.00 -1.95
N LEU A 122 -10.03 -5.76 -2.22
CA LEU A 122 -8.61 -5.39 -2.25
C LEU A 122 -8.37 -4.12 -1.45
N ALA A 123 -7.33 -4.15 -0.62
CA ALA A 123 -6.85 -2.97 0.10
C ALA A 123 -5.36 -2.72 -0.21
N GLY A 124 -4.91 -1.46 -0.08
CA GLY A 124 -3.51 -1.09 -0.30
C GLY A 124 -3.03 0.02 0.62
N ILE A 125 -1.77 -0.06 1.05
CA ILE A 125 -1.11 0.93 1.90
C ILE A 125 0.16 1.46 1.22
N CYS A 126 0.33 2.78 1.22
CA CYS A 126 1.53 3.50 0.79
C CYS A 126 1.92 3.12 -0.66
N LEU A 127 2.94 2.30 -0.89
CA LEU A 127 3.27 1.79 -2.22
C LEU A 127 2.10 1.01 -2.83
N GLY A 128 1.39 0.18 -2.06
CA GLY A 128 0.21 -0.55 -2.52
C GLY A 128 -0.92 0.36 -3.00
N HIS A 129 -1.10 1.53 -2.36
CA HIS A 129 -2.03 2.57 -2.81
C HIS A 129 -1.61 3.17 -4.17
N GLN A 130 -0.33 3.48 -4.33
CA GLN A 130 0.21 4.03 -5.58
C GLN A 130 0.11 3.01 -6.73
N LEU A 131 0.42 1.74 -6.47
CA LEU A 131 0.31 0.67 -7.47
C LEU A 131 -1.15 0.41 -7.86
N LEU A 132 -2.08 0.51 -6.90
CA LEU A 132 -3.51 0.44 -7.19
C LEU A 132 -3.93 1.57 -8.13
N ALA A 133 -3.50 2.79 -7.86
CA ALA A 133 -3.78 3.95 -8.72
C ALA A 133 -3.22 3.73 -10.13
N LEU A 134 -1.96 3.33 -10.27
CA LEU A 134 -1.34 3.02 -11.56
C LEU A 134 -2.06 1.88 -12.30
N ALA A 135 -2.48 0.82 -11.59
CA ALA A 135 -3.21 -0.29 -12.19
C ALA A 135 -4.57 0.12 -12.76
N ASN A 136 -5.15 1.22 -12.28
CA ASN A 136 -6.40 1.79 -12.79
C ASN A 136 -6.20 2.95 -13.76
N GLY A 137 -4.97 3.22 -14.21
CA GLY A 137 -4.67 4.23 -15.22
C GLY A 137 -4.33 5.62 -14.69
N ALA A 138 -4.32 5.82 -13.37
CA ALA A 138 -3.84 7.06 -12.77
C ALA A 138 -2.31 7.19 -12.88
N ALA A 139 -1.79 8.38 -12.59
CA ALA A 139 -0.37 8.68 -12.58
C ALA A 139 0.15 8.95 -11.16
N THR A 140 1.44 8.75 -10.96
CA THR A 140 2.15 9.14 -9.74
C THR A 140 3.24 10.15 -10.05
N TYR A 141 3.59 10.97 -9.07
CA TYR A 141 4.67 11.94 -9.18
C TYR A 141 5.55 11.94 -7.95
N LYS A 142 6.80 12.36 -8.12
CA LYS A 142 7.74 12.49 -7.02
C LYS A 142 7.53 13.82 -6.30
N LEU A 143 7.27 13.74 -5.00
CA LEU A 143 7.25 14.91 -4.11
C LEU A 143 8.66 15.48 -3.95
N GLN A 144 8.78 16.80 -3.85
CA GLN A 144 10.08 17.47 -3.69
C GLN A 144 10.81 17.01 -2.41
N TYR A 145 10.09 16.91 -1.29
CA TYR A 145 10.65 16.52 0.00
C TYR A 145 10.10 15.18 0.50
N GLY A 146 8.91 14.79 0.02
CA GLY A 146 8.13 13.66 0.53
C GLY A 146 7.50 13.95 1.90
N HIS A 147 6.58 13.10 2.30
CA HIS A 147 5.98 13.14 3.63
C HIS A 147 6.70 12.16 4.56
N ARG A 148 7.28 12.68 5.64
CA ARG A 148 8.03 11.91 6.63
C ARG A 148 7.78 12.49 8.01
N GLY A 149 6.89 11.83 8.76
CA GLY A 149 6.51 12.31 10.09
C GLY A 149 5.31 11.53 10.66
N LEU A 150 4.99 11.84 11.91
CA LEU A 150 3.90 11.21 12.66
C LEU A 150 2.72 12.14 12.88
N ASN A 151 2.70 13.30 12.24
CA ASN A 151 1.78 14.39 12.50
C ASN A 151 1.23 15.03 11.22
N HIS A 152 1.14 14.26 10.14
CA HIS A 152 0.53 14.74 8.91
C HIS A 152 -1.00 14.71 9.02
N PRO A 153 -1.67 15.87 8.89
CA PRO A 153 -3.13 15.93 9.00
C PRO A 153 -3.80 15.51 7.70
N VAL A 154 -4.60 14.47 7.76
CA VAL A 154 -5.37 13.96 6.63
C VAL A 154 -6.86 14.16 6.87
N LYS A 155 -7.55 14.76 5.91
CA LYS A 155 -8.98 15.01 5.95
C LYS A 155 -9.74 13.99 5.11
N ASN A 156 -10.70 13.33 5.73
CA ASN A 156 -11.67 12.48 5.04
C ASN A 156 -12.73 13.38 4.39
N ILE A 157 -12.96 13.20 3.08
CA ILE A 157 -13.84 14.06 2.28
C ILE A 157 -15.31 13.88 2.67
N ALA A 158 -15.75 12.63 2.86
CA ALA A 158 -17.16 12.33 3.13
C ALA A 158 -17.60 12.79 4.53
N THR A 159 -16.74 12.64 5.54
CA THR A 159 -17.09 12.98 6.93
C THR A 159 -16.61 14.36 7.38
N GLY A 160 -15.69 14.96 6.62
CA GLY A 160 -15.01 16.19 7.00
C GLY A 160 -14.04 16.05 8.20
N LYS A 161 -13.92 14.85 8.78
CA LYS A 161 -13.05 14.59 9.93
C LYS A 161 -11.59 14.62 9.52
N THR A 162 -10.76 15.24 10.33
CA THR A 162 -9.30 15.24 10.20
C THR A 162 -8.69 14.34 11.27
N ILE A 163 -7.72 13.53 10.87
CA ILE A 163 -6.91 12.69 11.76
C ILE A 163 -5.43 12.99 11.53
N LEU A 164 -4.60 12.73 12.53
CA LEU A 164 -3.15 12.73 12.37
C LEU A 164 -2.69 11.36 11.88
N THR A 165 -1.75 11.36 10.95
CA THR A 165 -1.26 10.13 10.32
C THR A 165 0.25 10.01 10.39
N SER A 166 0.71 8.76 10.37
CA SER A 166 2.10 8.41 10.16
C SER A 166 2.38 8.32 8.66
N GLN A 167 3.43 8.99 8.18
CA GLN A 167 3.76 9.03 6.77
C GLN A 167 5.25 8.82 6.53
N ASN A 168 5.60 8.05 5.49
CA ASN A 168 6.97 7.87 5.04
C ASN A 168 7.00 7.49 3.55
N HIS A 169 6.73 8.47 2.69
CA HIS A 169 6.74 8.26 1.24
C HIS A 169 7.33 9.46 0.49
N GLY A 170 7.86 9.20 -0.71
CA GLY A 170 8.44 10.21 -1.59
C GLY A 170 7.64 10.43 -2.87
N TYR A 171 6.60 9.64 -3.10
CA TYR A 171 5.72 9.72 -4.26
C TYR A 171 4.27 9.86 -3.81
N ALA A 172 3.44 10.46 -4.64
CA ALA A 172 2.01 10.59 -4.43
C ALA A 172 1.25 10.35 -5.75
N VAL A 173 -0.04 10.03 -5.64
CA VAL A 173 -0.94 9.92 -6.79
C VAL A 173 -1.29 11.33 -7.26
N ALA A 174 -1.20 11.57 -8.58
CA ALA A 174 -1.59 12.83 -9.19
C ALA A 174 -3.12 12.97 -9.21
N ALA A 175 -3.67 13.93 -8.46
CA ALA A 175 -5.12 14.12 -8.33
C ALA A 175 -5.83 14.30 -9.68
N ASP A 176 -5.23 15.09 -10.59
CA ASP A 176 -5.79 15.37 -11.91
C ASP A 176 -5.90 14.11 -12.78
N SER A 177 -5.03 13.12 -12.56
CA SER A 177 -5.04 11.86 -13.30
C SER A 177 -6.19 10.92 -12.91
N LEU A 178 -6.91 11.21 -11.84
CA LEU A 178 -8.04 10.40 -11.41
C LEU A 178 -9.30 10.61 -12.27
N ALA A 179 -9.39 11.73 -13.00
CA ALA A 179 -10.58 12.11 -13.77
C ALA A 179 -11.00 11.07 -14.80
N ASP A 180 -10.04 10.36 -15.40
CA ASP A 180 -10.29 9.34 -16.44
C ASP A 180 -10.18 7.91 -15.89
N THR A 181 -10.31 7.74 -14.56
CA THR A 181 -10.21 6.44 -13.88
C THR A 181 -11.47 6.13 -13.09
N PRO A 182 -11.75 4.86 -12.75
CA PRO A 182 -12.84 4.50 -11.85
C PRO A 182 -12.52 4.73 -10.36
N LEU A 183 -11.51 5.53 -10.05
CA LEU A 183 -11.07 5.80 -8.69
C LEU A 183 -11.58 7.16 -8.20
N GLN A 184 -12.10 7.18 -6.99
CA GLN A 184 -12.53 8.40 -6.30
C GLN A 184 -11.58 8.70 -5.14
N MET A 185 -11.15 9.95 -5.02
CA MET A 185 -10.40 10.42 -3.87
C MET A 185 -11.31 10.47 -2.64
N THR A 186 -10.90 9.82 -1.56
CA THR A 186 -11.64 9.75 -0.28
C THR A 186 -11.03 10.58 0.82
N ALA A 187 -9.74 10.89 0.71
CA ALA A 187 -9.00 11.68 1.69
C ALA A 187 -7.84 12.43 1.02
N TYR A 188 -7.45 13.55 1.61
CA TYR A 188 -6.30 14.36 1.19
C TYR A 188 -5.54 14.93 2.38
N GLU A 189 -4.24 15.20 2.19
CA GLU A 189 -3.37 15.89 3.14
C GLU A 189 -3.72 17.39 3.18
N LEU A 190 -3.82 17.99 4.38
CA LEU A 190 -4.32 19.36 4.54
C LEU A 190 -3.36 20.46 4.08
N ASN A 191 -2.04 20.19 4.09
CA ASN A 191 -1.05 21.23 3.78
C ASN A 191 -0.79 21.37 2.28
N ASP A 192 -0.75 20.25 1.52
CA ASP A 192 -0.42 20.27 0.10
C ASP A 192 -1.50 19.65 -0.81
N HIS A 193 -2.60 19.17 -0.22
CA HIS A 193 -3.72 18.55 -0.91
C HIS A 193 -3.39 17.29 -1.73
N SER A 194 -2.27 16.64 -1.44
CA SER A 194 -1.94 15.35 -2.03
C SER A 194 -2.99 14.28 -1.70
N VAL A 195 -3.16 13.32 -2.62
CA VAL A 195 -4.13 12.22 -2.49
C VAL A 195 -3.70 11.27 -1.41
N GLU A 196 -4.54 11.08 -0.39
CA GLU A 196 -4.26 10.27 0.77
C GLU A 196 -5.18 9.05 0.93
N GLY A 197 -6.25 8.99 0.16
CA GLY A 197 -7.16 7.86 0.15
C GLY A 197 -7.90 7.72 -1.17
N LEU A 198 -8.09 6.47 -1.61
CA LEU A 198 -8.81 6.13 -2.82
C LEU A 198 -9.82 5.01 -2.56
N ARG A 199 -10.90 5.04 -3.31
CA ARG A 199 -11.91 3.99 -3.41
C ARG A 199 -12.28 3.78 -4.88
N HIS A 200 -12.47 2.53 -5.28
CA HIS A 200 -13.02 2.24 -6.60
C HIS A 200 -14.54 2.40 -6.60
N GLU A 201 -15.12 2.96 -7.65
CA GLU A 201 -16.56 3.27 -7.75
C GLU A 201 -17.48 2.05 -7.68
N SER A 202 -17.07 0.94 -8.26
CA SER A 202 -17.90 -0.27 -8.40
C SER A 202 -17.31 -1.51 -7.75
N LEU A 203 -15.98 -1.60 -7.63
CA LEU A 203 -15.31 -2.76 -7.04
C LEU A 203 -15.08 -2.54 -5.53
N PRO A 204 -15.00 -3.61 -4.73
CA PRO A 204 -14.72 -3.53 -3.30
C PRO A 204 -13.22 -3.27 -3.05
N VAL A 205 -12.76 -2.09 -3.41
CA VAL A 205 -11.34 -1.70 -3.41
C VAL A 205 -11.17 -0.37 -2.68
N ILE A 206 -10.26 -0.35 -1.70
CA ILE A 206 -9.89 0.84 -0.91
C ILE A 206 -8.37 0.93 -0.76
N SER A 207 -7.84 2.13 -0.63
CA SER A 207 -6.42 2.30 -0.30
C SER A 207 -6.12 3.63 0.37
N VAL A 208 -5.01 3.67 1.10
CA VAL A 208 -4.52 4.87 1.79
C VAL A 208 -3.03 5.06 1.55
N GLN A 209 -2.61 6.33 1.40
CA GLN A 209 -1.20 6.68 1.20
C GLN A 209 -0.42 6.66 2.51
N TYR A 210 -1.03 7.08 3.61
CA TYR A 210 -0.45 7.04 4.95
C TYR A 210 -0.35 5.62 5.51
N HIS A 211 0.29 5.48 6.69
CA HIS A 211 0.48 4.22 7.40
C HIS A 211 -0.55 4.06 8.54
N PRO A 212 -1.72 3.41 8.29
CA PRO A 212 -2.76 3.24 9.32
C PRO A 212 -2.35 2.29 10.44
N GLU A 213 -1.34 1.43 10.19
CA GLU A 213 -0.78 0.51 11.18
C GLU A 213 0.04 1.22 12.25
N ALA A 214 0.34 2.52 12.07
CA ALA A 214 1.23 3.28 12.95
C ALA A 214 2.60 2.60 13.14
N ASN A 215 3.06 2.46 14.37
CA ASN A 215 4.30 1.77 14.79
C ASN A 215 5.57 2.25 14.05
N PRO A 216 6.04 3.49 14.37
CA PRO A 216 5.45 4.43 15.35
C PRO A 216 4.35 5.31 14.74
N GLY A 217 3.58 5.97 15.60
CA GLY A 217 2.65 7.02 15.22
C GLY A 217 1.27 6.93 15.87
N PRO A 218 0.36 7.87 15.52
CA PRO A 218 -0.99 7.89 16.02
C PRO A 218 -1.81 6.70 15.54
N THR A 219 -2.76 6.26 16.37
CA THR A 219 -3.62 5.08 16.10
C THR A 219 -4.98 5.46 15.55
N ASP A 220 -5.20 6.73 15.20
CA ASP A 220 -6.48 7.27 14.71
C ASP A 220 -6.96 6.58 13.42
N ALA A 221 -6.04 6.01 12.64
CA ALA A 221 -6.30 5.42 11.34
C ALA A 221 -6.53 3.89 11.35
N LEU A 222 -6.46 3.23 12.52
CA LEU A 222 -6.62 1.77 12.64
C LEU A 222 -7.95 1.26 12.07
N GLY A 223 -8.98 2.10 12.01
CA GLY A 223 -10.27 1.79 11.41
C GLY A 223 -10.20 1.33 9.95
N PHE A 224 -9.11 1.61 9.22
CA PHE A 224 -8.89 1.15 7.85
C PHE A 224 -8.89 -0.39 7.74
N PHE A 225 -8.30 -1.09 8.70
CA PHE A 225 -8.29 -2.56 8.74
C PHE A 225 -9.69 -3.14 8.99
N THR A 226 -10.45 -2.50 9.88
CA THR A 226 -11.86 -2.87 10.13
C THR A 226 -12.73 -2.64 8.88
N GLU A 227 -12.51 -1.55 8.16
CA GLU A 227 -13.21 -1.25 6.90
C GLU A 227 -12.92 -2.32 5.85
N PHE A 228 -11.66 -2.74 5.69
CA PHE A 228 -11.29 -3.81 4.78
C PHE A 228 -11.96 -5.14 5.14
N CYS A 229 -12.00 -5.53 6.41
CA CYS A 229 -12.71 -6.73 6.86
C CYS A 229 -14.21 -6.66 6.57
N THR A 230 -14.81 -5.49 6.72
CA THR A 230 -16.22 -5.25 6.38
C THR A 230 -16.47 -5.43 4.88
N LEU A 231 -15.57 -4.95 4.02
CA LEU A 231 -15.65 -5.16 2.56
C LEU A 231 -15.59 -6.65 2.20
N MET A 232 -14.71 -7.42 2.83
CA MET A 232 -14.63 -8.87 2.61
C MET A 232 -15.94 -9.57 3.00
N ASN A 233 -16.51 -9.25 4.17
CA ASN A 233 -17.78 -9.83 4.64
C ASN A 233 -18.94 -9.48 3.69
N THR A 234 -19.06 -8.24 3.27
CA THR A 234 -20.11 -7.78 2.36
C THR A 234 -20.01 -8.49 1.00
N ASN A 235 -18.80 -8.72 0.49
CA ASN A 235 -18.58 -9.41 -0.77
C ASN A 235 -18.95 -10.91 -0.69
N LYS A 236 -18.64 -11.58 0.44
CA LYS A 236 -19.07 -12.96 0.70
C LYS A 236 -20.59 -13.10 0.65
N THR A 237 -21.32 -12.21 1.32
CA THR A 237 -22.78 -12.23 1.36
C THR A 237 -23.39 -12.05 -0.03
N LYS A 238 -22.86 -11.12 -0.86
CA LYS A 238 -23.30 -10.92 -2.23
C LYS A 238 -23.10 -12.17 -3.09
N LYS A 239 -21.94 -12.83 -3.01
CA LYS A 239 -21.68 -14.06 -3.77
C LYS A 239 -22.61 -15.19 -3.38
N SER A 240 -22.94 -15.35 -2.09
CA SER A 240 -23.87 -16.36 -1.59
C SER A 240 -25.33 -16.12 -1.98
N SER A 241 -25.71 -14.87 -2.27
CA SER A 241 -27.09 -14.52 -2.69
C SER A 241 -27.34 -14.65 -4.21
N VAL A 242 -26.29 -14.87 -5.01
CA VAL A 242 -26.34 -14.99 -6.48
C VAL A 242 -26.10 -16.43 -6.93
N ALA A 243 -25.63 -17.30 -6.06
CA ALA A 243 -25.41 -18.74 -6.28
C ALA A 243 -26.64 -19.55 -5.83
#